data_a204add3c0735ec9be5ddb178c54864a
#
_entry.id   a204add3c0735ec9be5ddb178c54864a
#
_cell.length_a   1.000
_cell.length_b   1.000
_cell.length_c   1.000
_cell.angle_alpha   90.00
_cell.angle_beta   90.00
_cell.angle_gamma   90.00
#
_symmetry.space_group_name_H-M   'P 1'
#
loop_
_entity.id
_entity.type
_entity.pdbx_description
1 polymer ?
#
loop_
_entity_poly.entity_id
_entity_poly.type
_entity_poly.pdbx_seq_one_letter_code
_entity_poly.pdbx_strand_id
1 'polypeptide(L)'
;MVVLHGSRVIGASVLDLAVDAEFHLLTGPCILHEYRSRGLGSALLHQSLVRLREEGLRRVTASARVNSVAARFIYPKFGGAAEPIETPKIAA
;
A
#
# COMPACT_ATOMS: atom_id res chain seq x y z
N MET A 1 7.81 -0.15 -6.70
CA MET A 1 8.63 0.79 -5.89
C MET A 1 9.30 0.02 -4.77
N VAL A 2 10.57 0.21 -4.54
CA VAL A 2 11.33 -0.56 -3.56
C VAL A 2 12.11 0.35 -2.63
N VAL A 3 12.42 -0.16 -1.43
CA VAL A 3 13.33 0.47 -0.48
C VAL A 3 14.62 -0.34 -0.47
N LEU A 4 15.75 0.33 -0.65
CA LEU A 4 17.06 -0.31 -0.64
C LEU A 4 17.86 0.08 0.60
N HIS A 5 18.58 -0.89 1.14
CA HIS A 5 19.65 -0.67 2.10
C HIS A 5 20.94 -1.22 1.49
N GLY A 6 21.81 -0.33 1.00
CA GLY A 6 22.87 -0.74 0.11
C GLY A 6 22.31 -1.33 -1.19
N SER A 7 22.66 -2.57 -1.52
CA SER A 7 22.14 -3.29 -2.68
C SER A 7 20.99 -4.25 -2.34
N ARG A 8 20.59 -4.32 -1.06
CA ARG A 8 19.54 -5.23 -0.60
C ARG A 8 18.17 -4.55 -0.64
N VAL A 9 17.17 -5.22 -1.23
CA VAL A 9 15.78 -4.79 -1.17
C VAL A 9 15.21 -5.14 0.20
N ILE A 10 14.80 -4.14 0.97
CA ILE A 10 14.24 -4.31 2.32
C ILE A 10 12.77 -3.95 2.42
N GLY A 11 12.20 -3.42 1.37
CA GLY A 11 10.78 -3.09 1.31
C GLY A 11 10.32 -2.91 -0.12
N ALA A 12 9.01 -3.08 -0.32
CA ALA A 12 8.42 -2.94 -1.65
C ALA A 12 6.95 -2.53 -1.58
N SER A 13 6.50 -1.87 -2.64
CA SER A 13 5.11 -1.58 -2.91
C SER A 13 4.87 -1.80 -4.40
N VAL A 14 3.79 -2.48 -4.75
CA VAL A 14 3.42 -2.71 -6.14
C VAL A 14 2.23 -1.83 -6.47
N LEU A 15 2.36 -1.03 -7.52
CA LEU A 15 1.38 -0.04 -7.93
C LEU A 15 0.76 -0.41 -9.28
N ASP A 16 -0.53 -0.12 -9.44
CA ASP A 16 -1.20 -0.06 -10.73
C ASP A 16 -1.50 1.41 -11.02
N LEU A 17 -0.91 1.94 -12.09
CA LEU A 17 -1.01 3.35 -12.44
C LEU A 17 -2.24 3.67 -13.32
N ALA A 18 -3.03 2.67 -13.68
CA ALA A 18 -4.22 2.89 -14.49
C ALA A 18 -5.30 3.62 -13.70
N VAL A 19 -5.89 4.65 -14.30
CA VAL A 19 -6.94 5.46 -13.65
C VAL A 19 -8.15 4.61 -13.25
N ASP A 20 -8.50 3.65 -14.08
CA ASP A 20 -9.65 2.74 -13.89
C ASP A 20 -9.30 1.45 -13.14
N ALA A 21 -8.12 1.35 -12.56
CA ALA A 21 -7.74 0.20 -11.77
C ALA A 21 -8.66 0.03 -10.56
N GLU A 22 -9.05 -1.20 -10.27
CA GLU A 22 -9.83 -1.51 -9.07
C GLU A 22 -9.03 -1.16 -7.81
N PHE A 23 -7.75 -1.55 -7.79
CA PHE A 23 -6.83 -1.20 -6.70
C PHE A 23 -5.55 -0.63 -7.28
N HIS A 24 -5.13 0.53 -6.81
CA HIS A 24 -3.90 1.19 -7.24
C HIS A 24 -2.69 0.71 -6.43
N LEU A 25 -2.88 0.43 -5.15
CA LEU A 25 -1.87 -0.18 -4.30
C LEU A 25 -2.15 -1.68 -4.23
N LEU A 26 -1.48 -2.44 -5.08
CA LEU A 26 -1.72 -3.88 -5.20
C LEU A 26 -1.08 -4.65 -4.05
N THR A 27 0.10 -4.23 -3.64
CA THR A 27 0.83 -4.84 -2.54
C THR A 27 1.59 -3.76 -1.79
N GLY A 28 1.50 -3.81 -0.48
CA GLY A 28 2.32 -2.97 0.37
C GLY A 28 1.63 -1.73 0.90
N PRO A 29 2.41 -0.89 1.56
CA PRO A 29 3.87 -1.04 1.71
C PRO A 29 4.23 -2.25 2.58
N CYS A 30 5.21 -3.03 2.13
CA CYS A 30 5.75 -4.17 2.87
C CYS A 30 7.21 -3.92 3.19
N ILE A 31 7.57 -4.06 4.46
CA ILE A 31 8.94 -3.87 4.94
C ILE A 31 9.39 -5.16 5.63
N LEU A 32 10.62 -5.57 5.38
CA LEU A 32 11.20 -6.71 6.08
C LEU A 32 11.13 -6.49 7.59
N HIS A 33 10.81 -7.55 8.34
CA HIS A 33 10.57 -7.47 9.78
C HIS A 33 11.72 -6.77 10.53
N GLU A 34 12.96 -7.06 10.19
CA GLU A 34 14.16 -6.49 10.81
C GLU A 34 14.27 -4.97 10.66
N TYR A 35 13.60 -4.42 9.67
CA TYR A 35 13.63 -2.97 9.35
C TYR A 35 12.33 -2.26 9.71
N ARG A 36 11.40 -2.93 10.37
CA ARG A 36 10.13 -2.33 10.80
C ARG A 36 10.34 -1.35 11.96
N SER A 37 9.33 -0.52 12.22
CA SER A 37 9.32 0.48 13.29
C SER A 37 10.35 1.60 13.12
N ARG A 38 10.78 1.86 11.88
CA ARG A 38 11.73 2.94 11.54
C ARG A 38 11.11 3.98 10.61
N GLY A 39 9.79 3.94 10.42
CA GLY A 39 9.09 4.87 9.53
C GLY A 39 9.23 4.56 8.04
N LEU A 40 9.84 3.44 7.66
CA LEU A 40 10.07 3.10 6.25
C LEU A 40 8.77 2.77 5.52
N GLY A 41 7.81 2.10 6.17
CA GLY A 41 6.50 1.82 5.59
C GLY A 41 5.74 3.10 5.25
N SER A 42 5.73 4.07 6.16
CA SER A 42 5.11 5.37 5.93
C SER A 42 5.82 6.16 4.84
N ALA A 43 7.15 6.14 4.82
CA ALA A 43 7.92 6.80 3.76
C ALA A 43 7.66 6.17 2.40
N LEU A 44 7.58 4.85 2.32
CA LEU A 44 7.29 4.13 1.08
C LEU A 44 5.87 4.43 0.60
N LEU A 45 4.88 4.47 1.49
CA LEU A 45 3.52 4.84 1.13
C LEU A 45 3.46 6.28 0.64
N HIS A 46 4.15 7.19 1.31
CA HIS A 46 4.22 8.59 0.88
C HIS A 46 4.74 8.70 -0.56
N GLN A 47 5.86 8.06 -0.87
CA GLN A 47 6.43 8.07 -2.21
C GLN A 47 5.50 7.39 -3.23
N SER A 48 4.82 6.32 -2.84
CA SER A 48 3.84 5.64 -3.70
C SER A 48 2.67 6.57 -4.04
N LEU A 49 2.16 7.30 -3.06
CA LEU A 49 1.07 8.26 -3.28
C LEU A 49 1.51 9.43 -4.14
N VAL A 50 2.74 9.93 -3.96
CA VAL A 50 3.31 10.97 -4.83
C VAL A 50 3.38 10.48 -6.27
N ARG A 51 3.84 9.26 -6.49
CA ARG A 51 3.92 8.67 -7.83
C ARG A 51 2.55 8.56 -8.50
N LEU A 52 1.55 8.08 -7.76
CA LEU A 52 0.18 7.95 -8.25
C LEU A 52 -0.42 9.33 -8.57
N ARG A 53 -0.14 10.33 -7.74
CA ARG A 53 -0.58 11.71 -7.99
C ARG A 53 0.05 12.30 -9.24
N GLU A 54 1.34 12.04 -9.48
CA GLU A 54 2.04 12.47 -10.70
C GLU A 54 1.41 11.86 -11.96
N GLU A 55 0.82 10.68 -11.86
CA GLU A 55 0.06 10.04 -12.95
C GLU A 55 -1.37 10.58 -13.08
N GLY A 56 -1.74 11.59 -12.30
CA GLY A 56 -3.04 12.26 -12.40
C GLY A 56 -4.14 11.66 -11.54
N LEU A 57 -3.83 10.73 -10.66
CA LEU A 57 -4.81 10.09 -9.79
C LEU A 57 -5.12 10.97 -8.58
N ARG A 58 -6.40 11.30 -8.40
CA ARG A 58 -6.88 12.08 -7.25
C ARG A 58 -7.36 11.20 -6.10
N ARG A 59 -7.74 9.98 -6.42
CA ARG A 59 -8.23 8.99 -5.47
C ARG A 59 -7.45 7.69 -5.67
N VAL A 60 -6.96 7.14 -4.58
CA VAL A 60 -6.15 5.92 -4.59
C VAL A 60 -6.84 4.87 -3.73
N THR A 61 -6.96 3.67 -4.27
CA THR A 61 -7.56 2.54 -3.58
C THR A 61 -6.52 1.45 -3.33
N ALA A 62 -6.68 0.74 -2.22
CA ALA A 62 -5.81 -0.35 -1.82
C ALA A 62 -6.63 -1.50 -1.24
N SER A 63 -6.15 -2.71 -1.43
CA SER A 63 -6.69 -3.89 -0.75
C SER A 63 -5.68 -4.36 0.30
N ALA A 64 -6.15 -4.64 1.50
CA ALA A 64 -5.30 -5.11 2.59
C ALA A 64 -6.10 -5.99 3.55
N ARG A 65 -5.40 -6.90 4.21
CA ARG A 65 -5.99 -7.64 5.31
C ARG A 65 -6.22 -6.70 6.50
N VAL A 66 -7.34 -6.87 7.20
CA VAL A 66 -7.73 -6.01 8.32
C VAL A 66 -6.64 -5.93 9.41
N ASN A 67 -5.96 -7.03 9.66
CA ASN A 67 -4.92 -7.11 10.69
C ASN A 67 -3.51 -6.89 10.17
N SER A 68 -3.35 -6.45 8.92
CA SER A 68 -2.03 -6.12 8.38
C SER A 68 -1.47 -4.86 9.04
N VAL A 69 -0.15 -4.74 9.07
CA VAL A 69 0.53 -3.54 9.58
C VAL A 69 0.11 -2.31 8.80
N ALA A 70 0.02 -2.41 7.48
CA ALA A 70 -0.39 -1.31 6.62
C ALA A 70 -1.79 -0.81 6.95
N ALA A 71 -2.77 -1.72 7.07
CA ALA A 71 -4.15 -1.36 7.36
C ALA A 71 -4.32 -0.77 8.76
N ARG A 72 -3.59 -1.28 9.75
CA ARG A 72 -3.74 -0.86 11.15
C ARG A 72 -3.02 0.43 11.48
N PHE A 73 -1.83 0.65 10.93
CA PHE A 73 -0.94 1.72 11.38
C PHE A 73 -0.54 2.71 10.30
N ILE A 74 -0.45 2.30 9.05
CA ILE A 74 0.10 3.14 7.98
C ILE A 74 -1.00 3.88 7.24
N TYR A 75 -1.98 3.19 6.67
CA TYR A 75 -3.05 3.84 5.90
C TYR A 75 -3.82 4.89 6.69
N PRO A 76 -4.17 4.68 7.98
CA PRO A 76 -4.88 5.71 8.74
C PRO A 76 -4.09 7.01 8.89
N LYS A 77 -2.76 6.96 8.94
CA LYS A 77 -1.91 8.16 9.02
C LYS A 77 -2.07 9.07 7.80
N PHE A 78 -2.45 8.50 6.66
CA PHE A 78 -2.65 9.23 5.41
C PHE A 78 -4.12 9.50 5.12
N GLY A 79 -4.99 9.37 6.11
CA GLY A 79 -6.42 9.64 5.97
C GLY A 79 -7.19 8.54 5.23
N GLY A 80 -6.63 7.33 5.18
CA GLY A 80 -7.30 6.19 4.56
C GLY A 80 -8.55 5.77 5.32
N ALA A 81 -9.65 5.55 4.60
CA ALA A 81 -10.89 5.00 5.13
C ALA A 81 -11.02 3.53 4.73
N ALA A 82 -11.35 2.69 5.68
CA ALA A 82 -11.50 1.26 5.42
C ALA A 82 -12.96 0.91 5.11
N GLU A 83 -13.15 0.12 4.06
CA GLU A 83 -14.44 -0.44 3.70
C GLU A 83 -14.30 -1.96 3.55
N PRO A 84 -15.25 -2.77 4.07
CA PRO A 84 -15.21 -4.20 3.86
C PRO A 84 -15.35 -4.55 2.37
N ILE A 85 -14.56 -5.50 1.91
CA ILE A 85 -14.74 -6.08 0.58
C ILE A 85 -15.67 -7.26 0.71
N GLU A 86 -16.81 -7.18 0.04
CA GLU A 86 -17.74 -8.30 -0.03
C GLU A 86 -17.14 -9.38 -0.92
N THR A 87 -16.93 -10.55 -0.34
CA THR A 87 -16.57 -11.73 -1.10
C THR A 87 -17.87 -12.40 -1.57
N PRO A 88 -18.06 -12.62 -2.88
CA PRO A 88 -19.23 -13.36 -3.35
C PRO A 88 -19.28 -14.72 -2.67
N LYS A 89 -20.44 -15.05 -2.07
CA LYS A 89 -20.64 -16.40 -1.56
C LYS A 89 -20.74 -17.34 -2.73
N ILE A 90 -19.77 -18.23 -2.85
CA ILE A 90 -19.86 -19.33 -3.78
C ILE A 90 -20.85 -20.32 -3.17
N ALA A 91 -22.01 -20.45 -3.76
CA ALA A 91 -22.94 -21.49 -3.39
C ALA A 91 -22.31 -22.84 -3.73
N ALA A 92 -22.05 -23.61 -2.71
CA ALA A 92 -21.52 -24.96 -2.90
C ALA A 92 -22.64 -25.87 -3.39
#